data_231def33a67730dc3741fede80dbdd38
#
_entry.id   231def33a67730dc3741fede80dbdd38
#
_cell.length_a   1.000
_cell.length_b   1.000
_cell.length_c   1.000
_cell.angle_alpha   90.00
_cell.angle_beta   90.00
_cell.angle_gamma   90.00
#
_symmetry.space_group_name_H-M   'P 1'
#
loop_
_entity.id
_entity.type
_entity.pdbx_description
1 polymer ?
#
loop_
_entity_poly.entity_id
_entity_poly.type
_entity_poly.pdbx_seq_one_letter_code
_entity_poly.pdbx_strand_id
1 'polypeptide(L)'
;SKITKYKRLILVYPDKAVYPYPRRILHGFRKFCVEHEINFEILSEVYDDMILKKGDLFITIEESDLVNLVKQIRDDEFVLGKEIGVISYNDTPLKELLGITVMSTDFNVMGETAARMILNKEKGQFKVPFNFIDRNSI
;
A
#
# COMPACT_ATOMS: atom_id res chain seq x y z
N SER A 1 -8.16 -15.59 3.53
CA SER A 1 -7.25 -14.53 3.98
C SER A 1 -7.61 -13.17 3.39
N LYS A 2 -7.42 -12.14 4.16
CA LYS A 2 -7.68 -10.76 3.72
C LYS A 2 -6.88 -10.35 2.50
N ILE A 3 -5.69 -10.92 2.34
CA ILE A 3 -4.71 -10.47 1.35
C ILE A 3 -4.91 -11.15 0.00
N THR A 4 -5.56 -12.29 -0.02
CA THR A 4 -5.69 -13.12 -1.23
C THR A 4 -6.53 -12.49 -2.33
N LYS A 5 -7.32 -11.48 -2.01
CA LYS A 5 -8.23 -10.84 -2.96
C LYS A 5 -7.57 -9.77 -3.83
N TYR A 6 -6.38 -9.34 -3.46
CA TYR A 6 -5.70 -8.27 -4.20
C TYR A 6 -4.88 -8.84 -5.36
N LYS A 7 -4.92 -8.13 -6.48
CA LYS A 7 -4.32 -8.58 -7.74
C LYS A 7 -3.25 -7.64 -8.27
N ARG A 8 -3.24 -6.41 -7.81
CA ARG A 8 -2.28 -5.39 -8.26
C ARG A 8 -1.81 -4.57 -7.09
N LEU A 9 -0.53 -4.25 -7.10
CA LEU A 9 0.13 -3.50 -6.05
C LEU A 9 0.51 -2.12 -6.58
N ILE A 10 0.12 -1.07 -5.88
CA ILE A 10 0.40 0.30 -6.31
C ILE A 10 1.15 1.02 -5.19
N LEU A 11 2.39 1.37 -5.48
CA LEU A 11 3.21 2.16 -4.56
C LEU A 11 3.08 3.63 -4.94
N VAL A 12 2.67 4.45 -3.99
CA VAL A 12 2.67 5.90 -4.16
C VAL A 12 3.95 6.44 -3.53
N TYR A 13 4.94 6.69 -4.38
CA TYR A 13 6.25 7.16 -3.98
C TYR A 13 6.36 8.66 -4.27
N PRO A 14 6.38 9.53 -3.23
CA PRO A 14 6.37 10.98 -3.42
C PRO A 14 7.71 11.48 -3.98
N ASP A 15 7.79 11.52 -5.28
CA ASP A 15 9.02 11.84 -6.01
C ASP A 15 9.43 13.30 -5.86
N LYS A 16 8.46 14.19 -5.59
CA LYS A 16 8.68 15.63 -5.50
C LYS A 16 8.60 16.16 -4.06
N ALA A 17 8.76 15.30 -3.09
CA ALA A 17 8.74 15.71 -1.69
C ALA A 17 9.91 16.66 -1.40
N VAL A 18 9.67 17.61 -0.49
CA VAL A 18 10.70 18.58 -0.05
C VAL A 18 11.90 17.81 0.53
N TYR A 19 11.63 16.77 1.31
CA TYR A 19 12.65 15.87 1.82
C TYR A 19 12.48 14.53 1.11
N PRO A 20 13.34 14.25 0.12
CA PRO A 20 13.15 13.04 -0.69
C PRO A 20 13.28 11.77 0.15
N TYR A 21 12.41 10.82 -0.14
CA TYR A 21 12.47 9.50 0.46
C TYR A 21 13.59 8.67 -0.18
N PRO A 22 14.14 7.67 0.51
CA PRO A 22 15.21 6.84 -0.05
C PRO A 22 14.77 6.15 -1.34
N ARG A 23 15.54 6.31 -2.39
CA ARG A 23 15.22 5.71 -3.69
C ARG A 23 15.30 4.19 -3.69
N ARG A 24 15.96 3.61 -2.73
CA ARG A 24 16.01 2.14 -2.62
C ARG A 24 14.65 1.52 -2.30
N ILE A 25 13.70 2.29 -1.75
CA ILE A 25 12.31 1.83 -1.61
C ILE A 25 11.77 1.49 -2.99
N LEU A 26 11.92 2.43 -3.90
CA LEU A 26 11.44 2.33 -5.27
C LEU A 26 12.13 1.18 -6.01
N HIS A 27 13.45 1.10 -5.90
CA HIS A 27 14.23 0.07 -6.57
C HIS A 27 13.91 -1.33 -6.01
N GLY A 28 13.85 -1.46 -4.70
CA GLY A 28 13.55 -2.73 -4.05
C GLY A 28 12.15 -3.22 -4.36
N PHE A 29 11.18 -2.32 -4.33
CA PHE A 29 9.80 -2.64 -4.66
C PHE A 29 9.67 -3.14 -6.10
N ARG A 30 10.23 -2.39 -7.04
CA ARG A 30 10.17 -2.73 -8.46
C ARG A 30 10.85 -4.06 -8.74
N LYS A 31 12.05 -4.22 -8.21
CA LYS A 31 12.84 -5.44 -8.38
C LYS A 31 12.07 -6.66 -7.90
N PHE A 32 11.50 -6.58 -6.71
CA PHE A 32 10.75 -7.69 -6.13
C PHE A 32 9.53 -8.04 -6.97
N CYS A 33 8.77 -7.02 -7.39
CA CYS A 33 7.57 -7.26 -8.20
C CYS A 33 7.90 -7.89 -9.55
N VAL A 34 8.99 -7.44 -10.19
CA VAL A 34 9.42 -7.99 -11.47
C VAL A 34 9.88 -9.44 -11.30
N GLU A 35 10.70 -9.70 -10.29
CA GLU A 35 11.23 -11.05 -10.05
C GLU A 35 10.14 -12.07 -9.73
N HIS A 36 9.07 -11.64 -9.07
CA HIS A 36 7.98 -12.53 -8.66
C HIS A 36 6.74 -12.40 -9.53
N GLU A 37 6.85 -11.69 -10.65
CA GLU A 37 5.77 -11.52 -11.62
C GLU A 37 4.47 -10.98 -11.00
N ILE A 38 4.61 -10.02 -10.10
CA ILE A 38 3.48 -9.34 -9.47
C ILE A 38 3.12 -8.12 -10.31
N ASN A 39 1.84 -7.97 -10.64
CA ASN A 39 1.36 -6.77 -11.32
C ASN A 39 1.51 -5.57 -10.39
N PHE A 40 2.15 -4.52 -10.87
CA PHE A 40 2.39 -3.35 -10.04
C PHE A 40 2.37 -2.07 -10.85
N GLU A 41 2.21 -0.97 -10.13
CA GLU A 41 2.31 0.37 -10.68
C GLU A 41 2.97 1.26 -9.63
N ILE A 42 3.68 2.29 -10.09
CA ILE A 42 4.31 3.26 -9.20
C ILE A 42 3.81 4.64 -9.61
N LEU A 43 3.23 5.35 -8.64
CA LEU A 43 2.72 6.70 -8.84
C LEU A 43 3.56 7.66 -8.02
N SER A 44 3.67 8.91 -8.48
CA SER A 44 4.35 9.95 -7.71
C SER A 44 3.41 10.62 -6.69
N GLU A 45 2.13 10.51 -6.88
CA GLU A 45 1.11 11.05 -5.97
C GLU A 45 -0.24 10.41 -6.25
N VAL A 46 -1.14 10.52 -5.29
CA VAL A 46 -2.55 10.25 -5.53
C VAL A 46 -3.14 11.52 -6.12
N TYR A 47 -3.54 11.47 -7.37
CA TYR A 47 -4.14 12.62 -8.05
C TYR A 47 -5.67 12.53 -8.00
N ASP A 48 -6.32 13.67 -8.26
CA ASP A 48 -7.78 13.72 -8.22
C ASP A 48 -8.39 12.90 -9.36
N ASP A 49 -9.54 12.33 -9.10
CA ASP A 49 -10.32 11.56 -10.10
C ASP A 49 -9.55 10.36 -10.68
N MET A 50 -8.79 9.67 -9.87
CA MET A 50 -8.14 8.43 -10.29
C MET A 50 -9.16 7.37 -10.63
N ILE A 51 -8.83 6.53 -11.60
CA ILE A 51 -9.65 5.35 -11.90
C ILE A 51 -9.22 4.23 -10.95
N LEU A 52 -10.03 3.98 -9.94
CA LEU A 52 -9.79 2.92 -8.98
C LEU A 52 -10.37 1.61 -9.48
N LYS A 53 -9.67 0.51 -9.21
CA LYS A 53 -10.09 -0.82 -9.64
C LYS A 53 -10.17 -1.76 -8.46
N LYS A 54 -11.24 -2.52 -8.40
CA LYS A 54 -11.38 -3.59 -7.43
C LYS A 54 -10.19 -4.56 -7.55
N GLY A 55 -9.57 -4.87 -6.44
CA GLY A 55 -8.40 -5.74 -6.41
C GLY A 55 -7.07 -5.00 -6.30
N ASP A 56 -7.08 -3.68 -6.26
CA ASP A 56 -5.88 -2.87 -6.04
C ASP A 56 -5.52 -2.79 -4.57
N LEU A 57 -4.23 -2.91 -4.28
CA LEU A 57 -3.68 -2.68 -2.94
C LEU A 57 -2.70 -1.52 -3.04
N PHE A 58 -3.01 -0.43 -2.39
CA PHE A 58 -2.19 0.78 -2.38
C PHE A 58 -1.27 0.81 -1.18
N ILE A 59 -0.06 1.30 -1.40
CA ILE A 59 0.89 1.61 -0.32
C ILE A 59 1.15 3.09 -0.39
N THR A 60 0.82 3.81 0.68
CA THR A 60 1.06 5.26 0.75
C THR A 60 2.15 5.56 1.77
N ILE A 61 2.89 6.62 1.52
CA ILE A 61 3.95 7.10 2.42
C ILE A 61 3.50 8.41 3.07
N GLU A 62 2.99 9.34 2.28
CA GLU A 62 2.54 10.63 2.80
C GLU A 62 1.06 10.65 3.16
N GLU A 63 0.75 11.38 4.23
CA GLU A 63 -0.62 11.45 4.74
C GLU A 63 -1.58 12.12 3.76
N SER A 64 -1.11 13.13 3.02
CA SER A 64 -1.94 13.80 2.01
C SER A 64 -2.41 12.83 0.92
N ASP A 65 -1.53 11.93 0.49
CA ASP A 65 -1.89 10.89 -0.47
C ASP A 65 -2.91 9.91 0.11
N LEU A 66 -2.70 9.53 1.36
CA LEU A 66 -3.62 8.63 2.05
C LEU A 66 -5.02 9.23 2.14
N VAL A 67 -5.11 10.48 2.58
CA VAL A 67 -6.40 11.16 2.75
C VAL A 67 -7.13 11.29 1.42
N ASN A 68 -6.43 11.72 0.39
CA ASN A 68 -7.01 11.84 -0.95
C ASN A 68 -7.51 10.49 -1.47
N LEU A 69 -6.71 9.45 -1.28
CA LEU A 69 -7.09 8.09 -1.70
C LEU A 69 -8.34 7.60 -0.97
N VAL A 70 -8.38 7.75 0.34
CA VAL A 70 -9.53 7.29 1.14
C VAL A 70 -10.80 8.03 0.74
N LYS A 71 -10.70 9.34 0.46
CA LYS A 71 -11.84 10.12 -0.03
C LYS A 71 -12.36 9.57 -1.35
N GLN A 72 -11.47 9.26 -2.29
CA GLN A 72 -11.86 8.73 -3.60
C GLN A 72 -12.48 7.34 -3.48
N ILE A 73 -11.92 6.48 -2.62
CA ILE A 73 -12.48 5.16 -2.37
C ILE A 73 -13.92 5.29 -1.87
N ARG A 74 -14.15 6.23 -0.95
CA ARG A 74 -15.48 6.49 -0.41
C ARG A 74 -16.44 7.05 -1.46
N ASP A 75 -15.98 8.04 -2.22
CA ASP A 75 -16.81 8.71 -3.23
C ASP A 75 -17.21 7.77 -4.37
N ASP A 76 -16.31 6.86 -4.72
CA ASP A 76 -16.59 5.84 -5.75
C ASP A 76 -17.32 4.61 -5.19
N GLU A 77 -17.67 4.66 -3.91
CA GLU A 77 -18.45 3.61 -3.24
C GLU A 77 -17.76 2.24 -3.19
N PHE A 78 -16.43 2.22 -3.22
CA PHE A 78 -15.69 1.00 -2.96
C PHE A 78 -15.60 0.74 -1.45
N VAL A 79 -15.54 -0.53 -1.10
CA VAL A 79 -15.38 -0.93 0.30
C VAL A 79 -13.90 -1.07 0.63
N LEU A 80 -13.40 -0.14 1.45
CA LEU A 80 -12.02 -0.16 1.93
C LEU A 80 -11.76 -1.45 2.71
N GLY A 81 -10.67 -2.12 2.35
CA GLY A 81 -10.28 -3.37 2.99
C GLY A 81 -10.94 -4.61 2.41
N LYS A 82 -11.91 -4.45 1.51
CA LYS A 82 -12.55 -5.57 0.82
C LYS A 82 -12.33 -5.51 -0.69
N GLU A 83 -12.55 -4.36 -1.27
CA GLU A 83 -12.43 -4.17 -2.72
C GLU A 83 -11.13 -3.46 -3.07
N ILE A 84 -10.72 -2.51 -2.26
CA ILE A 84 -9.46 -1.80 -2.40
C ILE A 84 -8.76 -1.82 -1.06
N GLY A 85 -7.49 -2.22 -1.06
CA GLY A 85 -6.67 -2.24 0.14
C GLY A 85 -5.76 -1.04 0.23
N VAL A 86 -5.45 -0.64 1.46
CA VAL A 86 -4.52 0.46 1.73
C VAL A 86 -3.61 0.09 2.88
N ILE A 87 -2.32 0.23 2.67
CA ILE A 87 -1.30 0.13 3.72
C ILE A 87 -0.57 1.47 3.74
N SER A 88 -0.31 2.00 4.92
CA SER A 88 0.40 3.26 5.05
C SER A 88 1.64 3.11 5.92
N TYR A 89 2.64 3.92 5.67
CA TYR A 89 3.88 3.95 6.45
C TYR A 89 3.71 4.84 7.68
N ASN A 90 4.14 4.32 8.81
CA ASN A 90 4.03 4.96 10.13
C ASN A 90 2.60 5.12 10.62
N ASP A 91 2.45 4.99 11.92
CA ASP A 91 1.16 5.16 12.56
C ASP A 91 0.95 6.61 12.99
N THR A 92 -0.30 7.05 12.91
CA THR A 92 -0.73 8.35 13.41
C THR A 92 -2.13 8.21 13.98
N PRO A 93 -2.57 9.14 14.85
CA PRO A 93 -3.95 9.12 15.35
C PRO A 93 -4.99 9.13 14.24
N LEU A 94 -4.74 9.85 13.15
CA LEU A 94 -5.65 9.88 12.01
C LEU A 94 -5.77 8.50 11.37
N LYS A 95 -4.69 7.78 11.20
CA LYS A 95 -4.69 6.45 10.58
C LYS A 95 -5.42 5.45 11.46
N GLU A 96 -5.23 5.57 12.78
CA GLU A 96 -5.99 4.75 13.73
C GLU A 96 -7.48 5.04 13.62
N LEU A 97 -7.86 6.30 13.58
CA LEU A 97 -9.26 6.71 13.45
C LEU A 97 -9.89 6.19 12.16
N LEU A 98 -9.16 6.24 11.07
CA LEU A 98 -9.63 5.77 9.76
C LEU A 98 -9.58 4.24 9.60
N GLY A 99 -9.00 3.53 10.55
CA GLY A 99 -8.85 2.10 10.47
C GLY A 99 -7.84 1.64 9.44
N ILE A 100 -6.77 2.40 9.24
CA ILE A 100 -5.75 2.11 8.23
C ILE A 100 -4.69 1.17 8.78
N THR A 101 -4.43 0.12 8.05
CA THR A 101 -3.33 -0.80 8.31
C THR A 101 -2.00 -0.10 8.07
N VAL A 102 -1.08 -0.19 9.02
CA VAL A 102 0.18 0.53 8.96
C VAL A 102 1.38 -0.41 9.12
N MET A 103 2.47 0.02 8.53
CA MET A 103 3.79 -0.56 8.75
C MET A 103 4.69 0.52 9.31
N SER A 104 5.34 0.24 10.44
CA SER A 104 6.26 1.17 11.09
C SER A 104 7.64 0.54 11.10
N THR A 105 8.25 0.45 9.94
CA THR A 105 9.49 -0.26 9.77
C THR A 105 10.44 0.50 8.85
N ASP A 106 11.54 -0.11 8.52
CA ASP A 106 12.51 0.43 7.58
C ASP A 106 11.85 0.58 6.21
N PHE A 107 12.02 1.74 5.59
CA PHE A 107 11.56 2.01 4.23
C PHE A 107 12.08 0.98 3.23
N ASN A 108 13.25 0.41 3.49
CA ASN A 108 13.86 -0.57 2.60
C ASN A 108 13.00 -1.81 2.39
N VAL A 109 12.23 -2.20 3.41
CA VAL A 109 11.44 -3.43 3.38
C VAL A 109 9.97 -3.19 3.14
N MET A 110 9.51 -1.94 3.15
CA MET A 110 8.08 -1.65 3.05
C MET A 110 7.45 -2.16 1.76
N GLY A 111 8.02 -1.76 0.62
CA GLY A 111 7.50 -2.19 -0.68
C GLY A 111 7.66 -3.68 -0.90
N GLU A 112 8.78 -4.23 -0.47
CA GLU A 112 9.04 -5.67 -0.55
C GLU A 112 8.04 -6.47 0.29
N THR A 113 7.74 -5.99 1.48
CA THR A 113 6.78 -6.64 2.38
C THR A 113 5.39 -6.67 1.76
N ALA A 114 4.95 -5.55 1.19
CA ALA A 114 3.65 -5.48 0.54
C ALA A 114 3.58 -6.40 -0.68
N ALA A 115 4.66 -6.48 -1.45
CA ALA A 115 4.73 -7.41 -2.57
C ALA A 115 4.66 -8.86 -2.10
N ARG A 116 5.29 -9.18 -0.97
CA ARG A 116 5.22 -10.52 -0.38
C ARG A 116 3.82 -10.88 0.08
N MET A 117 3.03 -9.91 0.51
CA MET A 117 1.64 -10.15 0.89
C MET A 117 0.84 -10.72 -0.28
N ILE A 118 1.04 -10.19 -1.47
CA ILE A 118 0.37 -10.69 -2.66
C ILE A 118 0.92 -12.06 -3.05
N LEU A 119 2.24 -12.22 -3.01
CA LEU A 119 2.89 -13.48 -3.38
C LEU A 119 2.48 -14.62 -2.46
N ASN A 120 2.48 -14.38 -1.16
CA ASN A 120 2.21 -15.41 -0.16
C ASN A 120 0.76 -15.86 -0.12
N LYS A 121 -0.15 -15.16 -0.79
CA LYS A 121 -1.54 -15.61 -0.87
C LYS A 121 -1.65 -17.02 -1.45
N GLU A 122 -0.78 -17.37 -2.39
CA GLU A 122 -0.79 -18.68 -3.04
C GLU A 122 -0.29 -19.78 -2.11
N LYS A 123 0.54 -19.40 -1.13
CA LYS A 123 1.12 -20.33 -0.18
C LYS A 123 0.35 -20.39 1.13
N GLY A 124 -0.62 -19.51 1.31
CA GLY A 124 -1.39 -19.43 2.54
C GLY A 124 -0.58 -19.03 3.75
N GLN A 125 0.58 -18.44 3.56
CA GLN A 125 1.48 -18.04 4.65
C GLN A 125 1.96 -16.61 4.46
N PHE A 126 2.08 -15.92 5.59
CA PHE A 126 2.64 -14.59 5.62
C PHE A 126 3.27 -14.32 6.97
N LYS A 127 4.55 -14.00 6.97
CA LYS A 127 5.25 -13.57 8.17
C LYS A 127 5.29 -12.07 8.21
N VAL A 128 4.65 -11.50 9.21
CA VAL A 128 4.65 -10.07 9.44
C VAL A 128 6.04 -9.65 9.94
N PRO A 129 6.73 -8.76 9.22
CA PRO A 129 7.93 -8.15 9.77
C PRO A 129 7.50 -7.28 10.97
N PHE A 130 8.36 -6.61 11.60
CA PHE A 130 8.09 -5.81 12.79
C PHE A 130 7.06 -4.71 12.55
N ASN A 131 6.34 -4.31 13.60
CA ASN A 131 5.46 -3.14 13.65
C ASN A 131 4.40 -3.06 12.56
N PHE A 132 3.80 -4.18 12.24
CA PHE A 132 2.67 -4.23 11.33
C PHE A 132 1.38 -4.26 12.15
N ILE A 133 0.49 -3.32 11.90
CA ILE A 133 -0.80 -3.23 12.60
C ILE A 133 -1.91 -3.34 11.58
N ASP A 134 -2.63 -4.46 11.61
CA ASP A 134 -3.78 -4.70 10.73
C ASP A 134 -5.03 -4.07 11.34
N ARG A 135 -5.66 -3.17 10.59
CA ARG A 135 -6.85 -2.42 11.04
C ARG A 135 -8.04 -2.54 10.11
N ASN A 136 -8.05 -3.49 9.22
CA ASN A 136 -9.15 -3.72 8.27
C ASN A 136 -9.10 -2.89 6.98
N SER A 137 -8.04 -2.16 6.70
CA SER A 137 -7.89 -1.50 5.39
C SER A 137 -7.26 -2.40 4.33
N ILE A 138 -7.03 -3.65 4.68
CA ILE A 138 -6.59 -4.67 3.73
C ILE A 138 -7.44 -5.93 3.82
#